data_be585452b0b07fd8c6d7f6fc52b8db25
#
_entry.id   be585452b0b07fd8c6d7f6fc52b8db25
#
_cell.length_a   1.000
_cell.length_b   1.000
_cell.length_c   1.000
_cell.angle_alpha   90.00
_cell.angle_beta   90.00
_cell.angle_gamma   90.00
#
_symmetry.space_group_name_H-M   'P 1'
#
loop_
_entity.id
_entity.type
_entity.pdbx_description
1 polymer ?
#
loop_
_entity_poly.entity_id
_entity_poly.type
_entity_poly.pdbx_seq_one_letter_code
_entity_poly.pdbx_strand_id
1 'polypeptide(L)'
;MARAKYKKNSRGEYETKVWDGTYTPDGFKHRIRLVSKKSSADLERQVNEIRYRVEHNEYVVESDIYFIDYARDWLQIRKASKRTNTQTMYDNIIEKHLAFLNDVRLCDIRNMHFQMAINNAMDKPRTCQQIYITFNQIIRRAVADNLITSHDAELICMDINLPKYQKKEKRALNEIEKLAFQECMNNGVLTAREKAYLTIIYYCGLRRCEALALSRFDFKKEGGGFYLSVSKDLVFVKNDPLVENKTKSDRGLRQVPVPAPAAKYLQQYITSLPGTNLFYCQNSILITKSSYDKMWMSILNKLNTAAGGSKKFPVIDDLTAHIFRHNYCSNLCYKIPAISIKMIAKLMGDTEKVVIDVYNHVMEEKEDVQTVLEDALNM
;
A
#
# COMPACT_ATOMS: atom_id res chain seq x y z
N MET A 1 -57.52 -22.24 -29.67
CA MET A 1 -56.30 -21.43 -29.99
C MET A 1 -55.89 -20.65 -28.75
N ALA A 2 -54.60 -20.74 -28.31
CA ALA A 2 -54.13 -19.99 -27.16
C ALA A 2 -54.13 -18.49 -27.49
N ARG A 3 -54.70 -17.68 -26.57
CA ARG A 3 -54.84 -16.21 -26.73
C ARG A 3 -53.44 -15.58 -26.74
N ALA A 4 -53.14 -14.75 -27.77
CA ALA A 4 -51.87 -14.07 -27.86
C ALA A 4 -51.61 -13.17 -26.60
N LYS A 5 -50.49 -13.34 -25.95
CA LYS A 5 -50.14 -12.60 -24.71
C LYS A 5 -49.92 -11.10 -24.97
N TYR A 6 -49.30 -10.78 -26.11
CA TYR A 6 -49.06 -9.40 -26.53
C TYR A 6 -49.97 -9.00 -27.70
N LYS A 7 -50.37 -7.73 -27.71
CA LYS A 7 -51.17 -7.17 -28.80
C LYS A 7 -50.26 -6.40 -29.77
N LYS A 8 -50.67 -6.34 -31.04
CA LYS A 8 -49.98 -5.51 -32.04
C LYS A 8 -50.15 -4.02 -31.73
N ASN A 9 -49.10 -3.26 -31.89
CA ASN A 9 -49.14 -1.81 -31.84
C ASN A 9 -49.69 -1.23 -33.18
N SER A 10 -49.75 0.11 -33.28
CA SER A 10 -50.21 0.82 -34.48
C SER A 10 -49.37 0.56 -35.74
N ARG A 11 -48.13 0.05 -35.58
CA ARG A 11 -47.22 -0.34 -36.66
C ARG A 11 -47.30 -1.82 -37.04
N GLY A 12 -48.23 -2.57 -36.44
CA GLY A 12 -48.39 -3.99 -36.66
C GLY A 12 -47.34 -4.89 -35.96
N GLU A 13 -46.59 -4.36 -35.03
CA GLU A 13 -45.52 -5.05 -34.32
C GLU A 13 -45.96 -5.40 -32.89
N TYR A 14 -45.44 -6.49 -32.33
CA TYR A 14 -45.60 -6.83 -30.91
C TYR A 14 -44.48 -6.16 -30.12
N GLU A 15 -44.80 -5.47 -29.03
CA GLU A 15 -43.77 -4.81 -28.18
C GLU A 15 -44.06 -4.98 -26.69
N THR A 16 -43.00 -4.96 -25.91
CA THR A 16 -43.08 -4.92 -24.45
C THR A 16 -41.82 -4.30 -23.87
N LYS A 17 -41.84 -4.00 -22.57
CA LYS A 17 -40.67 -3.56 -21.82
C LYS A 17 -40.34 -4.63 -20.77
N VAL A 18 -39.10 -5.05 -20.72
CA VAL A 18 -38.58 -6.03 -19.75
C VAL A 18 -37.45 -5.40 -18.93
N TRP A 19 -37.39 -5.73 -17.64
CA TRP A 19 -36.29 -5.32 -16.80
C TRP A 19 -35.01 -6.11 -17.21
N ASP A 20 -33.93 -5.39 -17.38
CA ASP A 20 -32.64 -5.95 -17.83
C ASP A 20 -31.68 -6.29 -16.70
N GLY A 21 -32.14 -6.29 -15.45
CA GLY A 21 -31.28 -6.58 -14.29
C GLY A 21 -30.62 -5.34 -13.68
N THR A 22 -30.71 -4.17 -14.33
CA THR A 22 -30.05 -2.93 -13.89
C THR A 22 -31.02 -1.91 -13.32
N TYR A 23 -30.46 -0.86 -12.70
CA TYR A 23 -31.20 0.27 -12.14
C TYR A 23 -30.66 1.58 -12.74
N THR A 24 -31.55 2.55 -12.93
CA THR A 24 -31.19 3.91 -13.33
C THR A 24 -30.45 4.61 -12.18
N PRO A 25 -29.72 5.72 -12.43
CA PRO A 25 -29.09 6.52 -11.38
C PRO A 25 -30.03 6.93 -10.24
N ASP A 26 -31.33 7.11 -10.56
CA ASP A 26 -32.38 7.48 -9.61
C ASP A 26 -32.92 6.26 -8.82
N GLY A 27 -32.38 5.07 -9.00
CA GLY A 27 -32.75 3.85 -8.28
C GLY A 27 -33.94 3.08 -8.83
N PHE A 28 -34.51 3.47 -10.00
CA PHE A 28 -35.60 2.73 -10.63
C PHE A 28 -35.07 1.58 -11.51
N LYS A 29 -35.87 0.52 -11.67
CA LYS A 29 -35.57 -0.60 -12.56
C LYS A 29 -35.46 -0.12 -14.01
N HIS A 30 -34.27 -0.25 -14.61
CA HIS A 30 -34.07 0.01 -16.02
C HIS A 30 -34.83 -1.04 -16.85
N ARG A 31 -35.53 -0.62 -17.89
CA ARG A 31 -36.34 -1.50 -18.74
C ARG A 31 -36.04 -1.25 -20.20
N ILE A 32 -35.60 -2.30 -20.88
CA ILE A 32 -35.35 -2.29 -22.31
C ILE A 32 -36.65 -2.61 -23.08
N ARG A 33 -36.79 -2.00 -24.24
CA ARG A 33 -37.92 -2.23 -25.16
C ARG A 33 -37.58 -3.39 -26.10
N LEU A 34 -38.43 -4.43 -26.11
CA LEU A 34 -38.34 -5.52 -27.05
C LEU A 34 -39.47 -5.43 -28.08
N VAL A 35 -39.15 -5.72 -29.36
CA VAL A 35 -40.06 -5.64 -30.47
C VAL A 35 -39.94 -6.89 -31.34
N SER A 36 -41.07 -7.49 -31.67
CA SER A 36 -41.10 -8.60 -32.65
C SER A 36 -42.12 -8.28 -33.77
N LYS A 37 -41.66 -8.41 -35.02
CA LYS A 37 -42.47 -8.36 -36.22
C LYS A 37 -43.08 -9.71 -36.58
N LYS A 38 -42.62 -10.78 -35.97
CA LYS A 38 -43.00 -12.17 -36.32
C LYS A 38 -44.27 -12.60 -35.60
N SER A 39 -44.26 -12.71 -34.30
CA SER A 39 -45.40 -13.18 -33.52
C SER A 39 -45.33 -12.81 -32.05
N SER A 40 -46.47 -12.88 -31.32
CA SER A 40 -46.49 -12.76 -29.86
C SER A 40 -45.67 -13.85 -29.15
N ALA A 41 -45.61 -15.05 -29.72
CA ALA A 41 -44.79 -16.14 -29.18
C ALA A 41 -43.29 -15.87 -29.35
N ASP A 42 -42.88 -15.25 -30.45
CA ASP A 42 -41.50 -14.84 -30.67
C ASP A 42 -41.06 -13.75 -29.66
N LEU A 43 -41.93 -12.77 -29.40
CA LEU A 43 -41.70 -11.77 -28.38
C LEU A 43 -41.59 -12.40 -26.98
N GLU A 44 -42.45 -13.36 -26.66
CA GLU A 44 -42.42 -14.09 -25.39
C GLU A 44 -41.10 -14.84 -25.20
N ARG A 45 -40.60 -15.47 -26.27
CA ARG A 45 -39.30 -16.15 -26.23
C ARG A 45 -38.15 -15.17 -25.91
N GLN A 46 -38.12 -13.99 -26.56
CA GLN A 46 -37.14 -12.92 -26.28
C GLN A 46 -37.24 -12.44 -24.83
N VAL A 47 -38.44 -12.24 -24.32
CA VAL A 47 -38.65 -11.83 -22.90
C VAL A 47 -38.15 -12.89 -21.95
N ASN A 48 -38.43 -14.16 -22.19
CA ASN A 48 -38.00 -15.27 -21.34
C ASN A 48 -36.49 -15.46 -21.41
N GLU A 49 -35.87 -15.26 -22.57
CA GLU A 49 -34.42 -15.27 -22.71
C GLU A 49 -33.75 -14.19 -21.88
N ILE A 50 -34.25 -12.93 -21.94
CA ILE A 50 -33.72 -11.85 -21.11
C ILE A 50 -33.88 -12.17 -19.61
N ARG A 51 -35.08 -12.64 -19.21
CA ARG A 51 -35.31 -13.02 -17.81
C ARG A 51 -34.39 -14.11 -17.34
N TYR A 52 -34.20 -15.16 -18.13
CA TYR A 52 -33.28 -16.25 -17.84
C TYR A 52 -31.85 -15.73 -17.63
N ARG A 53 -31.36 -14.90 -18.54
CA ARG A 53 -30.02 -14.28 -18.43
C ARG A 53 -29.88 -13.41 -17.19
N VAL A 54 -30.92 -12.63 -16.84
CA VAL A 54 -30.92 -11.81 -15.61
C VAL A 54 -30.92 -12.68 -14.35
N GLU A 55 -31.73 -13.75 -14.31
CA GLU A 55 -31.80 -14.66 -13.17
C GLU A 55 -30.48 -15.42 -12.94
N HIS A 56 -29.75 -15.72 -14.03
CA HIS A 56 -28.47 -16.43 -13.98
C HIS A 56 -27.24 -15.50 -13.95
N ASN A 57 -27.42 -14.17 -13.83
CA ASN A 57 -26.37 -13.17 -13.93
C ASN A 57 -25.55 -13.25 -15.24
N GLU A 58 -26.18 -13.69 -16.32
CA GLU A 58 -25.58 -13.78 -17.67
C GLU A 58 -25.95 -12.57 -18.54
N TYR A 59 -26.80 -11.68 -18.03
CA TYR A 59 -27.18 -10.47 -18.77
C TYR A 59 -26.09 -9.41 -18.65
N VAL A 60 -25.55 -9.00 -19.77
CA VAL A 60 -24.56 -7.94 -19.90
C VAL A 60 -25.20 -6.75 -20.60
N VAL A 61 -25.00 -5.58 -20.02
CA VAL A 61 -25.40 -4.31 -20.66
C VAL A 61 -24.44 -4.04 -21.81
N GLU A 62 -24.96 -3.91 -23.04
CA GLU A 62 -24.15 -3.45 -24.16
C GLU A 62 -23.54 -2.08 -23.83
N SER A 63 -22.24 -2.02 -23.75
CA SER A 63 -21.50 -0.81 -23.39
C SER A 63 -20.25 -0.70 -24.24
N ASP A 64 -20.04 0.45 -24.82
CA ASP A 64 -18.83 0.79 -25.57
C ASP A 64 -17.73 1.37 -24.69
N ILE A 65 -17.84 1.24 -23.35
CA ILE A 65 -16.86 1.79 -22.41
C ILE A 65 -15.52 1.11 -22.61
N TYR A 66 -14.46 1.91 -22.67
CA TYR A 66 -13.08 1.39 -22.72
C TYR A 66 -12.63 0.92 -21.34
N PHE A 67 -11.80 -0.11 -21.32
CA PHE A 67 -11.33 -0.73 -20.07
C PHE A 67 -10.63 0.29 -19.15
N ILE A 68 -9.79 1.15 -19.70
CA ILE A 68 -9.04 2.13 -18.89
C ILE A 68 -9.96 3.21 -18.33
N ASP A 69 -10.96 3.67 -19.07
CA ASP A 69 -11.93 4.65 -18.56
C ASP A 69 -12.74 4.07 -17.42
N TYR A 70 -13.23 2.83 -17.57
CA TYR A 70 -13.88 2.12 -16.48
C TYR A 70 -12.94 1.93 -15.26
N ALA A 71 -11.67 1.62 -15.48
CA ALA A 71 -10.69 1.46 -14.41
C ALA A 71 -10.43 2.78 -13.65
N ARG A 72 -10.41 3.91 -14.35
CA ARG A 72 -10.30 5.27 -13.77
C ARG A 72 -11.53 5.59 -12.91
N ASP A 73 -12.73 5.36 -13.42
CA ASP A 73 -13.99 5.56 -12.69
C ASP A 73 -14.04 4.65 -11.45
N TRP A 74 -13.64 3.39 -11.58
CA TRP A 74 -13.53 2.46 -10.47
C TRP A 74 -12.57 2.98 -9.39
N LEU A 75 -11.42 3.53 -9.78
CA LEU A 75 -10.45 4.10 -8.85
C LEU A 75 -11.05 5.29 -8.09
N GLN A 76 -11.65 6.23 -8.81
CA GLN A 76 -12.23 7.44 -8.23
C GLN A 76 -13.40 7.13 -7.28
N ILE A 77 -14.31 6.24 -7.68
CA ILE A 77 -15.53 5.96 -6.92
C ILE A 77 -15.24 4.99 -5.76
N ARG A 78 -14.52 3.89 -6.01
CA ARG A 78 -14.37 2.78 -5.05
C ARG A 78 -13.14 2.88 -4.16
N LYS A 79 -12.16 3.67 -4.54
CA LYS A 79 -10.91 3.83 -3.80
C LYS A 79 -10.72 5.25 -3.23
N ALA A 80 -11.69 6.13 -3.36
CA ALA A 80 -11.66 7.50 -2.83
C ALA A 80 -11.33 7.56 -1.33
N SER A 81 -11.82 6.60 -0.53
CA SER A 81 -11.57 6.53 0.91
C SER A 81 -10.22 5.88 1.30
N LYS A 82 -9.44 5.40 0.34
CA LYS A 82 -8.13 4.81 0.63
C LYS A 82 -7.08 5.89 0.86
N ARG A 83 -6.00 5.53 1.59
CA ARG A 83 -4.87 6.44 1.83
C ARG A 83 -4.21 6.84 0.51
N THR A 84 -3.67 8.04 0.45
CA THR A 84 -3.00 8.62 -0.73
C THR A 84 -2.00 7.67 -1.40
N ASN A 85 -1.11 7.04 -0.64
CA ASN A 85 -0.16 6.08 -1.21
C ASN A 85 -0.83 4.86 -1.87
N THR A 86 -1.98 4.42 -1.35
CA THR A 86 -2.74 3.31 -1.95
C THR A 86 -3.42 3.75 -3.24
N GLN A 87 -3.99 4.95 -3.27
CA GLN A 87 -4.56 5.52 -4.49
C GLN A 87 -3.49 5.69 -5.56
N THR A 88 -2.34 6.28 -5.21
CA THR A 88 -1.19 6.43 -6.11
C THR A 88 -0.69 5.09 -6.65
N MET A 89 -0.72 4.03 -5.84
CA MET A 89 -0.35 2.69 -6.31
C MET A 89 -1.33 2.19 -7.39
N TYR A 90 -2.65 2.30 -7.16
CA TYR A 90 -3.64 1.92 -8.17
C TYR A 90 -3.54 2.78 -9.42
N ASP A 91 -3.39 4.09 -9.27
CA ASP A 91 -3.19 5.04 -10.37
C ASP A 91 -1.98 4.65 -11.23
N ASN A 92 -0.82 4.38 -10.60
CA ASN A 92 0.36 3.92 -11.31
C ASN A 92 0.15 2.59 -12.06
N ILE A 93 -0.63 1.65 -11.49
CA ILE A 93 -0.95 0.40 -12.19
C ILE A 93 -1.80 0.69 -13.44
N ILE A 94 -2.85 1.49 -13.30
CA ILE A 94 -3.76 1.80 -14.41
C ILE A 94 -3.01 2.60 -15.49
N GLU A 95 -2.36 3.71 -15.12
CA GLU A 95 -1.80 4.66 -16.08
C GLU A 95 -0.47 4.21 -16.71
N LYS A 96 0.27 3.27 -16.09
CA LYS A 96 1.56 2.82 -16.63
C LYS A 96 1.56 1.39 -17.11
N HIS A 97 0.94 0.48 -16.33
CA HIS A 97 1.02 -0.95 -16.63
C HIS A 97 -0.16 -1.45 -17.46
N LEU A 98 -1.31 -0.77 -17.39
CA LEU A 98 -2.50 -1.12 -18.17
C LEU A 98 -2.77 -0.16 -19.32
N ALA A 99 -1.98 0.89 -19.49
CA ALA A 99 -2.17 1.93 -20.54
C ALA A 99 -2.27 1.39 -21.95
N PHE A 100 -1.65 0.24 -22.25
CA PHE A 100 -1.76 -0.40 -23.57
C PHE A 100 -3.17 -0.89 -23.91
N LEU A 101 -4.09 -0.89 -22.91
CA LEU A 101 -5.51 -1.24 -23.07
C LEU A 101 -6.41 -0.01 -23.29
N ASN A 102 -5.85 1.18 -23.55
CA ASN A 102 -6.63 2.40 -23.74
C ASN A 102 -7.72 2.27 -24.81
N ASP A 103 -7.39 1.57 -25.92
CA ASP A 103 -8.30 1.41 -27.05
C ASP A 103 -9.04 0.05 -27.04
N VAL A 104 -8.98 -0.68 -25.93
CA VAL A 104 -9.68 -1.96 -25.77
C VAL A 104 -10.96 -1.74 -25.00
N ARG A 105 -12.10 -2.11 -25.57
CA ARG A 105 -13.38 -2.06 -24.86
C ARG A 105 -13.39 -3.08 -23.73
N LEU A 106 -14.12 -2.78 -22.67
CA LEU A 106 -14.24 -3.65 -21.50
C LEU A 106 -14.78 -5.05 -21.87
N CYS A 107 -15.74 -5.13 -22.78
CA CYS A 107 -16.29 -6.40 -23.28
C CYS A 107 -15.30 -7.19 -24.16
N ASP A 108 -14.26 -6.57 -24.69
CA ASP A 108 -13.23 -7.19 -25.55
C ASP A 108 -12.00 -7.64 -24.76
N ILE A 109 -11.97 -7.43 -23.45
CA ILE A 109 -10.89 -7.92 -22.58
C ILE A 109 -10.86 -9.45 -22.58
N ARG A 110 -9.67 -10.01 -22.71
CA ARG A 110 -9.40 -11.47 -22.72
C ARG A 110 -8.22 -11.81 -21.82
N ASN A 111 -8.07 -13.07 -21.49
CA ASN A 111 -6.96 -13.61 -20.68
C ASN A 111 -5.58 -13.14 -21.18
N MET A 112 -5.36 -13.15 -22.50
CA MET A 112 -4.10 -12.69 -23.08
C MET A 112 -3.75 -11.24 -22.70
N HIS A 113 -4.73 -10.34 -22.58
CA HIS A 113 -4.49 -8.96 -22.16
C HIS A 113 -4.01 -8.90 -20.72
N PHE A 114 -4.60 -9.74 -19.85
CA PHE A 114 -4.16 -9.84 -18.46
C PHE A 114 -2.74 -10.40 -18.37
N GLN A 115 -2.45 -11.50 -19.08
CA GLN A 115 -1.10 -12.08 -19.10
C GLN A 115 -0.06 -11.11 -19.67
N MET A 116 -0.38 -10.34 -20.72
CA MET A 116 0.50 -9.30 -21.25
C MET A 116 0.84 -8.23 -20.20
N ALA A 117 -0.14 -7.77 -19.42
CA ALA A 117 0.11 -6.81 -18.34
C ALA A 117 1.12 -7.34 -17.32
N ILE A 118 1.06 -8.63 -17.00
CA ILE A 118 2.02 -9.31 -16.12
C ILE A 118 3.39 -9.43 -16.80
N ASN A 119 3.44 -9.87 -18.05
CA ASN A 119 4.68 -10.09 -18.79
C ASN A 119 5.49 -8.79 -18.95
N ASN A 120 4.83 -7.67 -19.16
CA ASN A 120 5.45 -6.34 -19.27
C ASN A 120 6.13 -5.87 -17.97
N ALA A 121 5.90 -6.55 -16.85
CA ALA A 121 6.47 -6.23 -15.55
C ALA A 121 7.18 -7.43 -14.90
N MET A 122 7.55 -8.46 -15.70
CA MET A 122 8.06 -9.74 -15.20
C MET A 122 9.36 -9.61 -14.39
N ASP A 123 10.17 -8.59 -14.68
CA ASP A 123 11.37 -8.20 -13.93
C ASP A 123 11.08 -7.69 -12.50
N LYS A 124 9.80 -7.37 -12.21
CA LYS A 124 9.34 -6.80 -10.93
C LYS A 124 8.23 -7.63 -10.30
N PRO A 125 8.55 -8.78 -9.67
CA PRO A 125 7.54 -9.71 -9.14
C PRO A 125 6.50 -9.06 -8.21
N ARG A 126 6.91 -8.09 -7.40
CA ARG A 126 5.98 -7.35 -6.54
C ARG A 126 4.99 -6.50 -7.34
N THR A 127 5.45 -5.88 -8.41
CA THR A 127 4.58 -5.11 -9.33
C THR A 127 3.59 -6.03 -10.02
N CYS A 128 4.04 -7.21 -10.48
CA CYS A 128 3.14 -8.23 -11.05
C CYS A 128 2.01 -8.60 -10.10
N GLN A 129 2.30 -8.82 -8.80
CA GLN A 129 1.27 -9.07 -7.80
C GLN A 129 0.28 -7.91 -7.65
N GLN A 130 0.78 -6.66 -7.71
CA GLN A 130 -0.08 -5.48 -7.63
C GLN A 130 -0.96 -5.33 -8.88
N ILE A 131 -0.42 -5.59 -10.07
CA ILE A 131 -1.19 -5.64 -11.33
C ILE A 131 -2.27 -6.71 -11.21
N TYR A 132 -1.91 -7.92 -10.80
CA TYR A 132 -2.83 -9.03 -10.64
C TYR A 132 -4.01 -8.69 -9.72
N ILE A 133 -3.71 -8.16 -8.52
CA ILE A 133 -4.74 -7.78 -7.54
C ILE A 133 -5.63 -6.66 -8.09
N THR A 134 -5.05 -5.66 -8.76
CA THR A 134 -5.79 -4.50 -9.30
C THR A 134 -6.71 -4.93 -10.44
N PHE A 135 -6.17 -5.67 -11.41
CA PHE A 135 -6.92 -6.16 -12.56
C PHE A 135 -8.11 -7.03 -12.13
N ASN A 136 -7.87 -8.00 -11.24
CA ASN A 136 -8.95 -8.84 -10.68
C ASN A 136 -10.04 -8.02 -9.98
N GLN A 137 -9.67 -6.96 -9.24
CA GLN A 137 -10.67 -6.11 -8.58
C GLN A 137 -11.51 -5.33 -9.58
N ILE A 138 -10.91 -4.85 -10.68
CA ILE A 138 -11.61 -4.14 -11.76
C ILE A 138 -12.59 -5.10 -12.45
N ILE A 139 -12.12 -6.29 -12.87
CA ILE A 139 -12.96 -7.30 -13.55
C ILE A 139 -14.12 -7.76 -12.65
N ARG A 140 -13.85 -8.11 -11.39
CA ARG A 140 -14.93 -8.48 -10.44
C ARG A 140 -15.95 -7.37 -10.26
N ARG A 141 -15.51 -6.11 -10.31
CA ARG A 141 -16.43 -4.99 -10.22
C ARG A 141 -17.25 -4.85 -11.51
N ALA A 142 -16.64 -5.04 -12.66
CA ALA A 142 -17.36 -5.04 -13.95
C ALA A 142 -18.46 -6.11 -14.02
N VAL A 143 -18.22 -7.29 -13.43
CA VAL A 143 -19.26 -8.32 -13.25
C VAL A 143 -20.40 -7.80 -12.39
N ALA A 144 -20.10 -7.19 -11.24
CA ALA A 144 -21.10 -6.66 -10.31
C ALA A 144 -21.88 -5.45 -10.91
N ASP A 145 -21.33 -4.78 -11.91
CA ASP A 145 -21.99 -3.71 -12.66
C ASP A 145 -22.69 -4.23 -13.94
N ASN A 146 -22.75 -5.57 -14.15
CA ASN A 146 -23.33 -6.25 -15.30
C ASN A 146 -22.72 -5.85 -16.67
N LEU A 147 -21.43 -5.49 -16.69
CA LEU A 147 -20.68 -5.12 -17.90
C LEU A 147 -19.89 -6.29 -18.50
N ILE A 148 -19.67 -7.34 -17.71
CA ILE A 148 -19.00 -8.60 -18.10
C ILE A 148 -19.77 -9.74 -17.42
N THR A 149 -19.87 -10.91 -18.05
CA THR A 149 -20.46 -12.10 -17.42
C THR A 149 -19.49 -12.70 -16.38
N SER A 150 -20.02 -13.43 -15.40
CA SER A 150 -19.21 -14.19 -14.45
C SER A 150 -18.32 -15.22 -15.17
N HIS A 151 -18.83 -15.86 -16.21
CA HIS A 151 -18.10 -16.82 -17.03
C HIS A 151 -16.92 -16.18 -17.77
N ASP A 152 -17.13 -15.02 -18.43
CA ASP A 152 -16.04 -14.31 -19.10
C ASP A 152 -14.98 -13.85 -18.09
N ALA A 153 -15.40 -13.37 -16.91
CA ALA A 153 -14.48 -12.98 -15.85
C ALA A 153 -13.61 -14.15 -15.35
N GLU A 154 -14.19 -15.35 -15.23
CA GLU A 154 -13.43 -16.57 -14.90
C GLU A 154 -12.40 -16.88 -15.99
N LEU A 155 -12.80 -16.86 -17.25
CA LEU A 155 -11.89 -17.10 -18.39
C LEU A 155 -10.78 -16.05 -18.46
N ILE A 156 -11.09 -14.77 -18.22
CA ILE A 156 -10.10 -13.69 -18.21
C ILE A 156 -9.05 -13.89 -17.12
N CYS A 157 -9.47 -14.37 -15.94
CA CYS A 157 -8.61 -14.49 -14.77
C CYS A 157 -7.99 -15.87 -14.57
N MET A 158 -8.32 -16.85 -15.44
CA MET A 158 -7.85 -18.22 -15.36
C MET A 158 -6.35 -18.31 -15.67
N ASP A 159 -5.64 -19.15 -14.91
CA ASP A 159 -4.25 -19.59 -15.19
C ASP A 159 -3.25 -18.47 -15.51
N ILE A 160 -3.37 -17.33 -14.87
CA ILE A 160 -2.40 -16.22 -14.99
C ILE A 160 -1.07 -16.62 -14.37
N ASN A 161 -0.03 -16.66 -15.20
CA ASN A 161 1.32 -17.01 -14.75
C ASN A 161 2.00 -15.82 -14.07
N LEU A 162 2.26 -15.95 -12.78
CA LEU A 162 2.91 -14.92 -11.94
C LEU A 162 4.35 -15.34 -11.61
N PRO A 163 5.33 -14.40 -11.66
CA PRO A 163 6.65 -14.68 -11.16
C PRO A 163 6.63 -14.89 -9.64
N LYS A 164 7.47 -15.80 -9.15
CA LYS A 164 7.63 -16.04 -7.71
C LYS A 164 8.16 -14.79 -7.04
N TYR A 165 7.41 -14.25 -6.10
CA TYR A 165 7.86 -13.14 -5.26
C TYR A 165 8.41 -13.68 -3.96
N GLN A 166 9.71 -13.52 -3.77
CA GLN A 166 10.36 -13.75 -2.48
C GLN A 166 10.37 -12.44 -1.70
N LYS A 167 9.70 -12.46 -0.56
CA LYS A 167 9.73 -11.32 0.35
C LYS A 167 11.13 -11.22 0.94
N LYS A 168 11.81 -10.07 0.77
CA LYS A 168 13.08 -9.84 1.46
C LYS A 168 12.88 -9.98 2.97
N GLU A 169 13.75 -10.72 3.61
CA GLU A 169 13.76 -10.85 5.05
C GLU A 169 13.97 -9.49 5.69
N LYS A 170 13.27 -9.30 6.80
CA LYS A 170 13.42 -8.10 7.58
C LYS A 170 14.62 -8.32 8.49
N ARG A 171 15.63 -7.46 8.38
CA ARG A 171 16.83 -7.54 9.20
C ARG A 171 17.00 -6.31 10.09
N ALA A 172 17.76 -6.45 11.15
CA ALA A 172 18.33 -5.35 11.93
C ALA A 172 19.63 -4.83 11.27
N LEU A 173 20.27 -3.85 11.89
CA LEU A 173 21.60 -3.41 11.51
C LEU A 173 22.60 -4.54 11.81
N ASN A 174 23.48 -4.84 10.85
CA ASN A 174 24.63 -5.71 11.10
C ASN A 174 25.72 -4.96 11.89
N GLU A 175 26.75 -5.66 12.32
CA GLU A 175 27.83 -5.09 13.16
C GLU A 175 28.60 -3.96 12.43
N ILE A 176 28.87 -4.11 11.14
CA ILE A 176 29.56 -3.09 10.34
C ILE A 176 28.71 -1.82 10.26
N GLU A 177 27.41 -1.96 10.01
CA GLU A 177 26.47 -0.85 9.97
C GLU A 177 26.32 -0.15 11.32
N LYS A 178 26.31 -0.91 12.43
CA LYS A 178 26.27 -0.36 13.78
C LYS A 178 27.51 0.46 14.10
N LEU A 179 28.69 -0.07 13.78
CA LEU A 179 29.97 0.62 13.98
C LEU A 179 30.03 1.90 13.13
N ALA A 180 29.73 1.82 11.85
CA ALA A 180 29.66 2.98 10.96
C ALA A 180 28.67 4.05 11.44
N PHE A 181 27.49 3.62 11.92
CA PHE A 181 26.51 4.52 12.51
C PHE A 181 27.06 5.22 13.75
N GLN A 182 27.70 4.50 14.69
CA GLN A 182 28.27 5.06 15.91
C GLN A 182 29.38 6.06 15.59
N GLU A 183 30.25 5.72 14.65
CA GLU A 183 31.30 6.61 14.18
C GLU A 183 30.73 7.91 13.61
N CYS A 184 29.80 7.81 12.66
CA CYS A 184 29.19 8.99 12.06
C CYS A 184 28.44 9.86 13.07
N MET A 185 27.83 9.27 14.10
CA MET A 185 27.15 10.02 15.16
C MET A 185 28.12 10.82 16.04
N ASN A 186 29.39 10.40 16.15
CA ASN A 186 30.41 10.96 17.07
C ASN A 186 31.42 11.89 16.40
N ASN A 187 31.78 11.64 15.14
CA ASN A 187 32.86 12.34 14.46
C ASN A 187 32.51 13.65 13.76
N GLY A 188 31.24 14.09 13.85
CA GLY A 188 30.78 15.40 13.31
C GLY A 188 30.61 15.44 11.79
N VAL A 189 30.68 14.34 11.05
CA VAL A 189 30.49 14.30 9.59
C VAL A 189 29.03 14.54 9.16
N LEU A 190 28.07 14.25 10.05
CA LEU A 190 26.66 14.43 9.78
C LEU A 190 26.27 15.90 9.97
N THR A 191 25.47 16.43 9.07
CA THR A 191 24.80 17.71 9.31
C THR A 191 23.83 17.60 10.49
N ALA A 192 23.49 18.72 11.13
CA ALA A 192 22.56 18.73 12.26
C ALA A 192 21.21 18.04 11.91
N ARG A 193 20.70 18.28 10.70
CA ARG A 193 19.47 17.66 10.21
C ARG A 193 19.59 16.15 10.02
N GLU A 194 20.67 15.67 9.43
CA GLU A 194 20.93 14.24 9.23
C GLU A 194 21.09 13.51 10.58
N LYS A 195 21.83 14.12 11.50
CA LYS A 195 22.01 13.57 12.85
C LYS A 195 20.71 13.54 13.63
N ALA A 196 19.86 14.59 13.53
CA ALA A 196 18.54 14.59 14.14
C ALA A 196 17.63 13.49 13.57
N TYR A 197 17.64 13.30 12.24
CA TYR A 197 16.88 12.25 11.59
C TYR A 197 17.30 10.84 12.03
N LEU A 198 18.61 10.57 12.01
CA LEU A 198 19.15 9.30 12.49
C LEU A 198 18.90 9.07 13.99
N THR A 199 18.99 10.12 14.82
CA THR A 199 18.63 10.05 16.24
C THR A 199 17.19 9.59 16.44
N ILE A 200 16.24 10.15 15.68
CA ILE A 200 14.82 9.81 15.80
C ILE A 200 14.54 8.37 15.33
N ILE A 201 15.04 7.96 14.17
CA ILE A 201 14.77 6.61 13.65
C ILE A 201 15.47 5.50 14.44
N TYR A 202 16.66 5.76 14.97
CA TYR A 202 17.44 4.77 15.72
C TYR A 202 16.98 4.65 17.18
N TYR A 203 16.87 5.77 17.91
CA TYR A 203 16.56 5.76 19.33
C TYR A 203 15.08 5.75 19.68
N CYS A 204 14.21 6.14 18.74
CA CYS A 204 12.77 6.19 18.95
C CYS A 204 11.98 5.24 18.02
N GLY A 205 12.65 4.60 17.06
CA GLY A 205 12.05 3.60 16.17
C GLY A 205 10.92 4.10 15.29
N LEU A 206 10.85 5.40 14.99
CA LEU A 206 9.78 5.98 14.16
C LEU A 206 9.87 5.50 12.72
N ARG A 207 8.71 5.37 12.06
CA ARG A 207 8.68 5.17 10.61
C ARG A 207 9.18 6.42 9.90
N ARG A 208 9.77 6.28 8.71
CA ARG A 208 10.21 7.40 7.89
C ARG A 208 9.17 8.53 7.80
N CYS A 209 7.93 8.14 7.45
CA CYS A 209 6.84 9.11 7.27
C CYS A 209 6.46 9.81 8.58
N GLU A 210 6.51 9.11 9.71
CA GLU A 210 6.29 9.66 11.04
C GLU A 210 7.39 10.66 11.44
N ALA A 211 8.64 10.26 11.26
CA ALA A 211 9.80 11.09 11.59
C ALA A 211 9.78 12.41 10.79
N LEU A 212 9.49 12.34 9.49
CA LEU A 212 9.47 13.53 8.63
C LEU A 212 8.28 14.47 8.90
N ALA A 213 7.19 13.96 9.50
CA ALA A 213 6.03 14.76 9.86
C ALA A 213 6.16 15.52 11.18
N LEU A 214 7.24 15.28 11.94
CA LEU A 214 7.42 15.90 13.25
C LEU A 214 7.62 17.42 13.17
N SER A 215 6.98 18.09 14.12
CA SER A 215 7.16 19.50 14.41
C SER A 215 7.79 19.70 15.80
N ARG A 216 8.31 20.89 16.09
CA ARG A 216 8.85 21.21 17.43
C ARG A 216 7.84 21.02 18.57
N PHE A 217 6.54 21.07 18.28
CA PHE A 217 5.47 20.89 19.25
C PHE A 217 5.22 19.43 19.61
N ASP A 218 5.75 18.50 18.80
CA ASP A 218 5.62 17.05 19.02
C ASP A 218 6.69 16.54 20.01
N PHE A 219 7.72 17.35 20.33
CA PHE A 219 8.73 17.05 21.35
C PHE A 219 8.32 17.69 22.68
N LYS A 220 7.99 16.86 23.67
CA LYS A 220 7.41 17.28 24.94
C LYS A 220 8.24 16.79 26.11
N LYS A 221 8.21 17.58 27.20
CA LYS A 221 8.77 17.20 28.50
C LYS A 221 7.61 16.89 29.46
N GLU A 222 7.54 15.68 29.95
CA GLU A 222 6.50 15.22 30.87
C GLU A 222 7.13 14.31 31.93
N GLY A 223 6.74 14.44 33.20
CA GLY A 223 7.19 13.56 34.31
C GLY A 223 8.70 13.39 34.46
N GLY A 224 9.50 14.42 34.10
CA GLY A 224 10.96 14.37 34.15
C GLY A 224 11.64 13.74 32.92
N GLY A 225 10.89 13.16 31.98
CA GLY A 225 11.37 12.58 30.72
C GLY A 225 10.99 13.41 29.50
N PHE A 226 11.53 13.04 28.36
CA PHE A 226 11.19 13.61 27.06
C PHE A 226 10.47 12.58 26.20
N TYR A 227 9.49 13.04 25.42
CA TYR A 227 8.65 12.20 24.58
C TYR A 227 8.43 12.81 23.20
N LEU A 228 8.31 11.98 22.18
CA LEU A 228 7.83 12.34 20.85
C LEU A 228 6.36 11.92 20.70
N SER A 229 5.48 12.87 20.45
CA SER A 229 4.07 12.63 20.08
C SER A 229 3.97 12.28 18.61
N VAL A 230 3.59 11.04 18.33
CA VAL A 230 3.41 10.56 16.95
C VAL A 230 1.92 10.55 16.63
N SER A 231 1.47 11.48 15.80
CA SER A 231 0.06 11.66 15.42
C SER A 231 -0.15 11.87 13.92
N LYS A 232 0.94 12.00 13.16
CA LYS A 232 0.92 12.38 11.75
C LYS A 232 1.85 11.50 10.94
N ASP A 233 1.57 11.40 9.64
CA ASP A 233 2.45 10.84 8.62
C ASP A 233 2.70 11.89 7.54
N LEU A 234 3.92 11.97 7.01
CA LEU A 234 4.21 12.75 5.82
C LEU A 234 4.26 11.81 4.63
N VAL A 235 3.36 12.00 3.69
CA VAL A 235 3.33 11.30 2.40
C VAL A 235 3.75 12.24 1.28
N PHE A 236 4.24 11.71 0.18
CA PHE A 236 4.62 12.51 -0.98
C PHE A 236 3.65 12.25 -2.12
N VAL A 237 3.02 13.31 -2.62
CA VAL A 237 2.25 13.30 -3.86
C VAL A 237 3.17 13.85 -4.95
N LYS A 238 3.69 12.97 -5.79
CA LYS A 238 4.83 13.27 -6.70
C LYS A 238 6.04 13.74 -5.89
N ASN A 239 6.33 15.04 -5.87
CA ASN A 239 7.43 15.62 -5.10
C ASN A 239 6.96 16.38 -3.84
N ASP A 240 5.68 16.73 -3.78
CA ASP A 240 5.14 17.63 -2.75
C ASP A 240 4.80 16.89 -1.48
N PRO A 241 5.16 17.42 -0.30
CA PRO A 241 4.84 16.84 0.98
C PRO A 241 3.38 17.10 1.36
N LEU A 242 2.67 16.07 1.78
CA LEU A 242 1.33 16.14 2.34
C LEU A 242 1.35 15.53 3.74
N VAL A 243 0.89 16.28 4.74
CA VAL A 243 0.73 15.76 6.11
C VAL A 243 -0.66 15.16 6.27
N GLU A 244 -0.70 13.87 6.59
CA GLU A 244 -1.93 13.15 6.91
C GLU A 244 -2.01 12.89 8.42
N ASN A 245 -3.13 13.25 9.05
CA ASN A 245 -3.38 12.91 10.44
C ASN A 245 -3.75 11.44 10.59
N LYS A 246 -3.22 10.77 11.62
CA LYS A 246 -3.55 9.39 11.96
C LYS A 246 -4.85 9.32 12.76
N THR A 247 -5.98 9.43 12.09
CA THR A 247 -7.29 9.46 12.75
C THR A 247 -7.97 8.09 12.90
N LYS A 248 -7.45 7.01 12.26
CA LYS A 248 -8.22 5.75 12.09
C LYS A 248 -7.71 4.52 12.83
N SER A 249 -6.65 4.60 13.61
CA SER A 249 -6.30 3.48 14.50
C SER A 249 -5.67 4.02 15.78
N ASP A 250 -6.20 3.63 16.94
CA ASP A 250 -5.63 3.95 18.26
C ASP A 250 -4.15 3.59 18.39
N ARG A 251 -3.66 2.70 17.55
CA ARG A 251 -2.26 2.26 17.49
C ARG A 251 -1.31 3.27 16.83
N GLY A 252 -1.83 4.17 15.99
CA GLY A 252 -1.04 5.20 15.30
C GLY A 252 -0.70 6.39 16.20
N LEU A 253 -1.58 6.70 17.14
CA LEU A 253 -1.41 7.78 18.11
C LEU A 253 -0.65 7.23 19.31
N ARG A 254 0.56 7.74 19.54
CA ARG A 254 1.39 7.28 20.65
C ARG A 254 2.41 8.33 21.07
N GLN A 255 2.84 8.20 22.31
CA GLN A 255 4.03 8.90 22.81
C GLN A 255 5.19 7.89 22.89
N VAL A 256 6.32 8.26 22.34
CA VAL A 256 7.55 7.46 22.35
C VAL A 256 8.56 8.16 23.26
N PRO A 257 9.03 7.50 24.33
CA PRO A 257 10.05 8.06 25.21
C PRO A 257 11.36 8.25 24.45
N VAL A 258 12.04 9.37 24.72
CA VAL A 258 13.32 9.71 24.10
C VAL A 258 14.43 9.50 25.14
N PRO A 259 15.41 8.62 24.90
CA PRO A 259 16.53 8.44 25.83
C PRO A 259 17.28 9.76 26.10
N ALA A 260 17.77 9.96 27.33
CA ALA A 260 18.36 11.22 27.77
C ALA A 260 19.45 11.80 26.84
N PRO A 261 20.44 11.03 26.34
CA PRO A 261 21.43 11.55 25.40
C PRO A 261 20.83 12.05 24.08
N ALA A 262 19.85 11.31 23.53
CA ALA A 262 19.12 11.69 22.34
C ALA A 262 18.25 12.92 22.58
N ALA A 263 17.59 13.01 23.72
CA ALA A 263 16.76 14.13 24.10
C ALA A 263 17.56 15.43 24.21
N LYS A 264 18.73 15.40 24.82
CA LYS A 264 19.64 16.57 24.92
C LYS A 264 20.02 17.10 23.53
N TYR A 265 20.39 16.20 22.62
CA TYR A 265 20.72 16.59 21.25
C TYR A 265 19.50 17.15 20.49
N LEU A 266 18.35 16.46 20.55
CA LEU A 266 17.14 16.91 19.87
C LEU A 266 16.65 18.25 20.41
N GLN A 267 16.76 18.51 21.71
CA GLN A 267 16.41 19.80 22.30
C GLN A 267 17.28 20.93 21.71
N GLN A 268 18.58 20.73 21.60
CA GLN A 268 19.50 21.69 20.97
C GLN A 268 19.14 21.94 19.50
N TYR A 269 18.93 20.85 18.76
CA TYR A 269 18.52 20.93 17.35
C TYR A 269 17.20 21.70 17.18
N ILE A 270 16.16 21.35 17.95
CA ILE A 270 14.85 21.99 17.88
C ILE A 270 14.91 23.50 18.23
N THR A 271 15.76 23.87 19.18
CA THR A 271 15.96 25.28 19.56
C THR A 271 16.60 26.07 18.41
N SER A 272 17.47 25.45 17.61
CA SER A 272 18.14 26.10 16.47
C SER A 272 17.27 26.21 15.21
N LEU A 273 16.07 25.62 15.18
CA LEU A 273 15.22 25.63 14.00
C LEU A 273 14.63 27.01 13.70
N PRO A 274 14.64 27.45 12.44
CA PRO A 274 14.04 28.73 12.04
C PRO A 274 12.51 28.69 12.03
N GLY A 275 11.90 27.50 11.98
CA GLY A 275 10.45 27.30 11.87
C GLY A 275 9.92 26.19 12.78
N THR A 276 8.74 25.68 12.48
CA THR A 276 8.05 24.68 13.29
C THR A 276 8.42 23.24 12.93
N ASN A 277 8.71 22.97 11.65
CA ASN A 277 8.98 21.62 11.15
C ASN A 277 10.41 21.19 11.48
N LEU A 278 10.60 19.94 11.95
CA LEU A 278 11.94 19.40 12.21
C LEU A 278 12.71 19.19 10.90
N PHE A 279 12.03 18.80 9.85
CA PHE A 279 12.62 18.55 8.53
C PHE A 279 11.97 19.48 7.51
N TYR A 280 12.76 20.36 6.93
CA TYR A 280 12.30 21.44 6.07
C TYR A 280 13.24 21.70 4.89
N CYS A 281 12.72 22.34 3.86
CA CYS A 281 13.46 22.99 2.79
C CYS A 281 13.68 24.48 3.10
N GLN A 282 14.27 25.23 2.18
CA GLN A 282 14.36 26.69 2.30
C GLN A 282 12.98 27.29 2.65
N ASN A 283 12.98 28.38 3.40
CA ASN A 283 11.77 29.08 3.88
C ASN A 283 10.88 28.27 4.85
N SER A 284 11.45 27.31 5.58
CA SER A 284 10.74 26.51 6.59
C SER A 284 9.57 25.67 6.06
N ILE A 285 9.49 25.46 4.74
CA ILE A 285 8.52 24.60 4.10
C ILE A 285 8.90 23.13 4.41
N LEU A 286 7.91 22.26 4.55
CA LEU A 286 8.12 20.84 4.74
C LEU A 286 9.07 20.24 3.69
N ILE A 287 9.87 19.27 4.10
CA ILE A 287 10.82 18.60 3.23
C ILE A 287 10.12 17.91 2.03
N THR A 288 10.57 18.20 0.81
CA THR A 288 10.09 17.55 -0.40
C THR A 288 10.70 16.16 -0.56
N LYS A 289 10.10 15.32 -1.45
CA LYS A 289 10.63 13.98 -1.73
C LYS A 289 12.08 14.03 -2.21
N SER A 290 12.39 14.89 -3.18
CA SER A 290 13.75 15.03 -3.72
C SER A 290 14.76 15.52 -2.68
N SER A 291 14.34 16.40 -1.77
CA SER A 291 15.20 16.86 -0.67
C SER A 291 15.45 15.75 0.36
N TYR A 292 14.45 14.95 0.67
CA TYR A 292 14.62 13.74 1.50
C TYR A 292 15.55 12.72 0.83
N ASP A 293 15.34 12.43 -0.45
CA ASP A 293 16.16 11.46 -1.18
C ASP A 293 17.64 11.90 -1.19
N LYS A 294 17.92 13.19 -1.40
CA LYS A 294 19.28 13.77 -1.30
C LYS A 294 19.88 13.64 0.11
N MET A 295 19.10 13.95 1.15
CA MET A 295 19.52 13.79 2.54
C MET A 295 19.84 12.34 2.86
N TRP A 296 18.98 11.40 2.44
CA TRP A 296 19.17 9.98 2.69
C TRP A 296 20.41 9.44 1.96
N MET A 297 20.60 9.81 0.70
CA MET A 297 21.81 9.44 -0.05
C MET A 297 23.09 10.02 0.56
N SER A 298 23.03 11.23 1.10
CA SER A 298 24.17 11.82 1.85
C SER A 298 24.49 11.00 3.10
N ILE A 299 23.46 10.59 3.87
CA ILE A 299 23.62 9.72 5.04
C ILE A 299 24.26 8.38 4.63
N LEU A 300 23.73 7.72 3.61
CA LEU A 300 24.25 6.43 3.12
C LEU A 300 25.71 6.53 2.70
N ASN A 301 26.08 7.58 1.95
CA ASN A 301 27.47 7.78 1.54
C ASN A 301 28.42 7.95 2.73
N LYS A 302 27.98 8.67 3.77
CA LYS A 302 28.79 8.89 4.99
C LYS A 302 28.94 7.60 5.79
N LEU A 303 27.86 6.84 5.96
CA LEU A 303 27.88 5.54 6.63
C LEU A 303 28.77 4.54 5.84
N ASN A 304 28.62 4.50 4.52
CA ASN A 304 29.44 3.65 3.68
C ASN A 304 30.94 4.02 3.75
N THR A 305 31.27 5.32 3.80
CA THR A 305 32.66 5.77 3.98
C THR A 305 33.21 5.37 5.34
N ALA A 306 32.44 5.53 6.42
CA ALA A 306 32.82 5.09 7.76
C ALA A 306 33.00 3.57 7.86
N ALA A 307 32.27 2.80 7.06
CA ALA A 307 32.45 1.35 6.91
C ALA A 307 33.67 0.95 6.03
N GLY A 308 34.48 1.90 5.54
CA GLY A 308 35.60 1.65 4.64
C GLY A 308 35.18 1.49 3.16
N GLY A 309 33.93 1.74 2.82
CA GLY A 309 33.44 1.64 1.45
C GLY A 309 33.67 2.91 0.60
N SER A 310 33.50 2.76 -0.70
CA SER A 310 33.57 3.86 -1.68
C SER A 310 32.35 3.83 -2.59
N LYS A 311 32.19 4.86 -3.45
CA LYS A 311 31.10 4.87 -4.46
C LYS A 311 31.18 3.73 -5.46
N LYS A 312 32.41 3.26 -5.77
CA LYS A 312 32.62 2.15 -6.72
C LYS A 312 32.47 0.78 -6.05
N PHE A 313 32.82 0.70 -4.77
CA PHE A 313 32.82 -0.53 -3.98
C PHE A 313 32.08 -0.25 -2.67
N PRO A 314 30.75 -0.25 -2.68
CA PRO A 314 29.99 -0.02 -1.47
C PRO A 314 30.09 -1.22 -0.53
N VAL A 315 30.29 -0.94 0.76
CA VAL A 315 30.18 -1.92 1.87
C VAL A 315 28.76 -1.92 2.42
N ILE A 316 28.10 -0.76 2.37
CA ILE A 316 26.70 -0.56 2.77
C ILE A 316 25.92 -0.12 1.55
N ASP A 317 25.04 -0.96 1.00
CA ASP A 317 24.32 -0.71 -0.25
C ASP A 317 22.79 -0.80 -0.14
N ASP A 318 22.26 -1.61 0.79
CA ASP A 318 20.81 -1.87 0.92
C ASP A 318 20.18 -1.28 2.19
N LEU A 319 20.88 -0.45 2.92
CA LEU A 319 20.43 0.15 4.17
C LEU A 319 19.25 1.12 3.93
N THR A 320 18.16 0.93 4.68
CA THR A 320 16.97 1.77 4.62
C THR A 320 16.60 2.29 6.01
N ALA A 321 15.83 3.40 6.06
CA ALA A 321 15.29 3.90 7.33
C ALA A 321 14.44 2.86 8.08
N HIS A 322 13.88 1.87 7.37
CA HIS A 322 13.08 0.82 7.98
C HIS A 322 13.95 -0.21 8.75
N ILE A 323 15.18 -0.43 8.31
CA ILE A 323 16.16 -1.29 9.00
C ILE A 323 16.49 -0.70 10.38
N PHE A 324 16.64 0.63 10.51
CA PHE A 324 16.83 1.27 11.83
C PHE A 324 15.65 1.01 12.78
N ARG A 325 14.45 1.04 12.27
CA ARG A 325 13.25 0.71 13.06
C ARG A 325 13.22 -0.78 13.46
N HIS A 326 13.62 -1.68 12.57
CA HIS A 326 13.78 -3.10 12.91
C HIS A 326 14.82 -3.29 14.00
N ASN A 327 15.97 -2.63 13.88
CA ASN A 327 17.01 -2.63 14.91
C ASN A 327 16.49 -2.14 16.27
N TYR A 328 15.68 -1.06 16.29
CA TYR A 328 15.01 -0.60 17.52
C TYR A 328 14.11 -1.68 18.12
N CYS A 329 13.30 -2.36 17.31
CA CYS A 329 12.46 -3.46 17.74
C CYS A 329 13.29 -4.62 18.29
N SER A 330 14.32 -5.08 17.58
CA SER A 330 15.21 -6.15 18.01
C SER A 330 15.88 -5.82 19.35
N ASN A 331 16.40 -4.60 19.50
CA ASN A 331 17.02 -4.14 20.74
C ASN A 331 16.05 -4.20 21.93
N LEU A 332 14.76 -3.91 21.72
CA LEU A 332 13.75 -4.05 22.76
C LEU A 332 13.39 -5.53 23.04
N CYS A 333 13.34 -6.36 21.98
CA CYS A 333 13.09 -7.80 22.11
C CYS A 333 14.20 -8.49 22.94
N TYR A 334 15.46 -8.06 22.81
CA TYR A 334 16.55 -8.54 23.69
C TYR A 334 16.36 -8.23 25.18
N LYS A 335 15.45 -7.33 25.55
CA LYS A 335 15.17 -6.94 26.93
C LYS A 335 13.92 -7.63 27.50
N ILE A 336 13.30 -8.56 26.79
CA ILE A 336 12.24 -9.40 27.34
C ILE A 336 12.87 -10.34 28.41
N PRO A 337 12.24 -10.51 29.60
CA PRO A 337 10.91 -10.10 30.00
C PRO A 337 10.82 -8.71 30.68
N ALA A 338 11.90 -7.93 30.77
CA ALA A 338 11.88 -6.60 31.41
C ALA A 338 10.90 -5.62 30.71
N ILE A 339 10.61 -5.84 29.43
CA ILE A 339 9.58 -5.15 28.67
C ILE A 339 8.69 -6.18 27.96
N SER A 340 7.37 -6.01 28.01
CA SER A 340 6.44 -6.95 27.36
C SER A 340 6.33 -6.71 25.85
N ILE A 341 6.03 -7.77 25.08
CA ILE A 341 5.72 -7.69 23.63
C ILE A 341 4.63 -6.65 23.34
N LYS A 342 3.59 -6.60 24.16
CA LYS A 342 2.50 -5.61 24.08
C LYS A 342 3.01 -4.17 24.20
N MET A 343 3.95 -3.92 25.12
CA MET A 343 4.54 -2.59 25.29
C MET A 343 5.44 -2.23 24.10
N ILE A 344 6.24 -3.18 23.60
CA ILE A 344 7.04 -2.97 22.38
C ILE A 344 6.13 -2.62 21.19
N ALA A 345 5.05 -3.37 20.99
CA ALA A 345 4.07 -3.11 19.94
C ALA A 345 3.44 -1.71 20.05
N LYS A 346 3.11 -1.28 21.30
CA LYS A 346 2.61 0.07 21.57
C LYS A 346 3.63 1.15 21.22
N LEU A 347 4.89 1.00 21.63
CA LEU A 347 5.97 1.95 21.28
C LEU A 347 6.23 2.01 19.79
N MET A 348 6.20 0.87 19.12
CA MET A 348 6.33 0.76 17.68
C MET A 348 5.11 1.34 16.93
N GLY A 349 3.93 1.37 17.54
CA GLY A 349 2.67 1.62 16.83
C GLY A 349 2.41 0.56 15.76
N ASP A 350 2.63 -0.70 16.12
CA ASP A 350 2.45 -1.89 15.30
C ASP A 350 1.60 -2.94 16.01
N THR A 351 1.41 -4.10 15.38
CA THR A 351 0.72 -5.23 15.99
C THR A 351 1.70 -6.10 16.78
N GLU A 352 1.20 -6.80 17.82
CA GLU A 352 1.99 -7.77 18.58
C GLU A 352 2.56 -8.86 17.65
N LYS A 353 1.81 -9.27 16.62
CA LYS A 353 2.27 -10.23 15.62
C LYS A 353 3.57 -9.79 14.94
N VAL A 354 3.68 -8.51 14.57
CA VAL A 354 4.92 -7.98 13.95
C VAL A 354 6.10 -8.03 14.93
N VAL A 355 5.85 -7.77 16.22
CA VAL A 355 6.89 -7.87 17.26
C VAL A 355 7.27 -9.31 17.53
N ILE A 356 6.32 -10.24 17.56
CA ILE A 356 6.57 -11.68 17.72
C ILE A 356 7.41 -12.22 16.56
N ASP A 357 7.11 -11.82 15.32
CA ASP A 357 7.92 -12.21 14.16
C ASP A 357 9.40 -11.78 14.33
N VAL A 358 9.63 -10.56 14.84
CA VAL A 358 11.00 -10.06 15.14
C VAL A 358 11.60 -10.77 16.33
N TYR A 359 10.83 -11.02 17.40
CA TYR A 359 11.29 -11.72 18.60
C TYR A 359 11.73 -13.15 18.29
N ASN A 360 10.96 -13.89 17.51
CA ASN A 360 11.30 -15.24 17.11
C ASN A 360 12.62 -15.27 16.35
N HIS A 361 12.84 -14.37 15.39
CA HIS A 361 14.11 -14.25 14.67
C HIS A 361 15.28 -13.95 15.61
N VAL A 362 15.08 -13.04 16.59
CA VAL A 362 16.09 -12.72 17.60
C VAL A 362 16.40 -13.91 18.52
N MET A 363 15.41 -14.76 18.82
CA MET A 363 15.62 -15.97 19.63
C MET A 363 16.35 -17.05 18.83
N GLU A 364 15.96 -17.28 17.58
CA GLU A 364 16.64 -18.21 16.67
C GLU A 364 18.14 -17.87 16.52
N GLU A 365 18.49 -16.56 16.46
CA GLU A 365 19.90 -16.12 16.43
C GLU A 365 20.67 -16.42 17.75
N LYS A 366 19.97 -16.59 18.87
CA LYS A 366 20.55 -16.80 20.20
C LYS A 366 20.59 -18.28 20.62
N GLU A 367 19.75 -19.10 20.04
CA GLU A 367 19.63 -20.51 20.41
C GLU A 367 20.85 -21.26 19.92
N ASP A 368 21.74 -21.62 20.88
CA ASP A 368 22.74 -22.66 20.66
C ASP A 368 22.03 -24.02 20.77
N VAL A 369 21.47 -24.45 19.65
CA VAL A 369 20.69 -25.71 19.56
C VAL A 369 21.51 -26.90 20.01
N GLN A 370 22.86 -26.89 19.82
CA GLN A 370 23.72 -27.97 20.22
C GLN A 370 23.83 -28.08 21.74
N THR A 371 24.10 -26.99 22.43
CA THR A 371 24.15 -26.96 23.91
C THR A 371 22.80 -27.33 24.51
N VAL A 372 21.70 -26.83 23.95
CA VAL A 372 20.33 -27.15 24.45
C VAL A 372 20.01 -28.63 24.25
N LEU A 373 20.38 -29.21 23.11
CA LEU A 373 20.19 -30.65 22.87
C LEU A 373 21.02 -31.53 23.80
N GLU A 374 22.27 -31.16 24.03
CA GLU A 374 23.14 -31.86 24.97
C GLU A 374 22.56 -31.84 26.39
N ASP A 375 22.12 -30.66 26.86
CA ASP A 375 21.46 -30.52 28.17
C ASP A 375 20.13 -31.29 28.25
N ALA A 376 19.31 -31.24 27.19
CA ALA A 376 18.01 -31.90 27.16
C ALA A 376 18.10 -33.43 27.11
N LEU A 377 19.15 -33.96 26.49
CA LEU A 377 19.37 -35.39 26.34
C LEU A 377 20.27 -35.96 27.48
N ASN A 378 20.71 -35.15 28.46
CA ASN A 378 21.58 -35.52 29.55
C ASN A 378 22.86 -36.28 29.07
N MET A 379 23.46 -35.83 27.97
CA MET A 379 24.66 -36.43 27.37
C MET A 379 25.91 -35.75 27.89
#